data_8f007eb57bb00593190bfd357c3fda64
#
_entry.id   8f007eb57bb00593190bfd357c3fda64
#
_cell.length_a   1.000
_cell.length_b   1.000
_cell.length_c   1.000
_cell.angle_alpha   90.00
_cell.angle_beta   90.00
_cell.angle_gamma   90.00
#
_symmetry.space_group_name_H-M   'P 1'
#
loop_
_entity.id
_entity.type
_entity.pdbx_description
1 polymer ?
#
loop_
_entity_poly.entity_id
_entity_poly.type
_entity_poly.pdbx_seq_one_letter_code
_entity_poly.pdbx_strand_id
1 'polypeptide(L)'
;MTAALELTGVFQHVGQRCALAGIDLRVPEGAWLLLVGRNGAGKSLLTRLILGLDTPSAGGVRILGQDLQSLDSRALATLRRRLGVVLQGGSLLEDRSVIENLVLPLRGRLGGRPQMARAARLVIASLRLDGLENLLPRSLSLGQRRQVELARALIHRPDLLVWDGLSDGLDPAAIFDTLAVLRAQRVNRPLTLIATDNRADALGDGCDQVGVLERGRLIFHGPPKALDAALPQRLDLRYVLTGRP
;
A
#
# COMPACT_ATOMS: atom_id res chain seq x y z
N MET A 1 4.45 -16.72 -13.91
CA MET A 1 3.57 -15.71 -13.31
C MET A 1 4.25 -14.37 -13.40
N THR A 2 3.57 -13.38 -13.95
CA THR A 2 4.02 -11.99 -14.02
C THR A 2 4.11 -11.39 -12.61
N ALA A 3 5.13 -10.58 -12.38
CA ALA A 3 5.32 -9.91 -11.10
C ALA A 3 4.72 -8.50 -11.14
N ALA A 4 3.98 -8.14 -10.10
CA ALA A 4 3.49 -6.79 -9.91
C ALA A 4 4.57 -5.87 -9.33
N LEU A 5 5.48 -6.44 -8.51
CA LEU A 5 6.67 -5.76 -7.98
C LEU A 5 7.89 -6.66 -8.11
N GLU A 6 8.98 -6.11 -8.60
CA GLU A 6 10.32 -6.69 -8.52
C GLU A 6 11.31 -5.64 -8.04
N LEU A 7 12.01 -5.94 -6.96
CA LEU A 7 13.14 -5.18 -6.45
C LEU A 7 14.37 -6.05 -6.61
N THR A 8 15.43 -5.52 -7.20
CA THR A 8 16.68 -6.24 -7.43
C THR A 8 17.84 -5.44 -6.88
N GLY A 9 18.43 -5.94 -5.80
CA GLY A 9 19.59 -5.35 -5.14
C GLY A 9 19.40 -3.87 -4.80
N VAL A 10 18.22 -3.47 -4.28
CA VAL A 10 17.89 -2.07 -4.06
C VAL A 10 18.63 -1.51 -2.85
N PHE A 11 19.40 -0.45 -3.09
CA PHE A 11 20.05 0.37 -2.06
C PHE A 11 19.47 1.78 -2.08
N GLN A 12 19.34 2.38 -0.89
CA GLN A 12 18.95 3.77 -0.74
C GLN A 12 19.73 4.46 0.35
N HIS A 13 20.34 5.59 -0.01
CA HIS A 13 21.03 6.46 0.92
C HIS A 13 20.19 7.68 1.28
N VAL A 14 20.24 8.08 2.55
CA VAL A 14 19.66 9.34 3.05
C VAL A 14 20.82 10.08 3.74
N GLY A 15 21.34 11.09 3.08
CA GLY A 15 22.64 11.68 3.44
C GLY A 15 23.76 10.62 3.36
N GLN A 16 24.54 10.47 4.43
CA GLN A 16 25.62 9.47 4.50
C GLN A 16 25.14 8.08 4.99
N ARG A 17 23.90 7.96 5.43
CA ARG A 17 23.35 6.71 5.96
C ARG A 17 22.77 5.85 4.86
N CYS A 18 23.21 4.59 4.77
CA CYS A 18 22.54 3.57 3.99
C CYS A 18 21.23 3.17 4.72
N ALA A 19 20.10 3.63 4.19
CA ALA A 19 18.78 3.43 4.79
C ALA A 19 18.09 2.17 4.28
N LEU A 20 18.39 1.72 3.05
CA LEU A 20 18.03 0.40 2.52
C LEU A 20 19.30 -0.23 1.94
N ALA A 21 19.51 -1.52 2.21
CA ALA A 21 20.76 -2.22 1.94
C ALA A 21 20.53 -3.58 1.25
N GLY A 22 20.50 -3.57 -0.09
CA GLY A 22 20.41 -4.76 -0.93
C GLY A 22 19.06 -5.48 -0.77
N ILE A 23 17.94 -4.78 -1.05
CA ILE A 23 16.60 -5.38 -0.99
C ILE A 23 16.31 -6.13 -2.28
N ASP A 24 16.08 -7.43 -2.16
CA ASP A 24 15.55 -8.28 -3.20
C ASP A 24 14.14 -8.73 -2.79
N LEU A 25 13.14 -8.44 -3.62
CA LEU A 25 11.74 -8.74 -3.30
C LEU A 25 10.94 -8.95 -4.58
N ARG A 26 10.14 -10.00 -4.63
CA ARG A 26 9.24 -10.25 -5.75
C ARG A 26 7.83 -10.54 -5.26
N VAL A 27 6.85 -9.79 -5.81
CA VAL A 27 5.43 -9.96 -5.51
C VAL A 27 4.68 -10.31 -6.80
N PRO A 28 4.08 -11.50 -6.91
CA PRO A 28 3.26 -11.87 -8.05
C PRO A 28 2.02 -10.97 -8.20
N GLU A 29 1.51 -10.83 -9.43
CA GLU A 29 0.22 -10.20 -9.66
C GLU A 29 -0.90 -10.90 -8.89
N GLY A 30 -1.76 -10.11 -8.25
CA GLY A 30 -2.85 -10.59 -7.41
C GLY A 30 -2.44 -11.06 -6.02
N ALA A 31 -1.13 -11.14 -5.70
CA ALA A 31 -0.68 -11.49 -4.35
C ALA A 31 -0.77 -10.29 -3.39
N TRP A 32 -0.98 -10.59 -2.11
CA TRP A 32 -0.98 -9.62 -1.01
C TRP A 32 0.26 -9.80 -0.15
N LEU A 33 1.10 -8.78 -0.14
CA LEU A 33 2.32 -8.69 0.67
C LEU A 33 2.09 -7.77 1.87
N LEU A 34 2.45 -8.24 3.06
CA LEU A 34 2.60 -7.42 4.25
C LEU A 34 4.09 -7.24 4.56
N LEU A 35 4.57 -6.00 4.51
CA LEU A 35 5.90 -5.62 4.96
C LEU A 35 5.82 -5.15 6.41
N VAL A 36 6.42 -5.92 7.32
CA VAL A 36 6.47 -5.59 8.73
C VAL A 36 7.86 -5.17 9.16
N GLY A 37 7.91 -4.38 10.21
CA GLY A 37 9.17 -3.93 10.80
C GLY A 37 8.94 -2.78 11.77
N ARG A 38 9.91 -2.56 12.65
CA ARG A 38 9.84 -1.47 13.63
C ARG A 38 9.86 -0.09 12.96
N ASN A 39 9.51 0.94 13.72
CA ASN A 39 9.64 2.32 13.24
C ASN A 39 11.10 2.61 12.86
N GLY A 40 11.29 3.25 11.71
CA GLY A 40 12.64 3.52 11.18
C GLY A 40 13.31 2.33 10.46
N ALA A 41 12.63 1.18 10.28
CA ALA A 41 13.17 0.03 9.56
C ALA A 41 13.37 0.28 8.05
N GLY A 42 12.72 1.32 7.48
CA GLY A 42 12.82 1.67 6.06
C GLY A 42 11.54 1.40 5.25
N LYS A 43 10.43 0.99 5.90
CA LYS A 43 9.17 0.64 5.22
C LYS A 43 8.64 1.76 4.32
N SER A 44 8.43 2.97 4.87
CA SER A 44 7.92 4.11 4.09
C SER A 44 8.90 4.58 3.01
N LEU A 45 10.21 4.43 3.24
CA LEU A 45 11.21 4.72 2.22
C LEU A 45 11.08 3.72 1.04
N LEU A 46 10.92 2.43 1.36
CA LEU A 46 10.69 1.40 0.35
C LEU A 46 9.37 1.66 -0.41
N THR A 47 8.30 2.06 0.31
CA THR A 47 7.04 2.48 -0.30
C THR A 47 7.23 3.63 -1.29
N ARG A 48 8.04 4.64 -0.97
CA ARG A 48 8.33 5.77 -1.87
C ARG A 48 9.06 5.33 -3.14
N LEU A 49 10.01 4.40 -3.03
CA LEU A 49 10.70 3.81 -4.19
C LEU A 49 9.73 3.02 -5.09
N ILE A 50 8.84 2.21 -4.48
CA ILE A 50 7.81 1.46 -5.20
C ILE A 50 6.86 2.39 -5.97
N LEU A 51 6.54 3.56 -5.42
CA LEU A 51 5.68 4.56 -6.07
C LEU A 51 6.43 5.44 -7.09
N GLY A 52 7.75 5.24 -7.26
CA GLY A 52 8.60 6.08 -8.09
C GLY A 52 8.63 7.55 -7.61
N LEU A 53 8.41 7.79 -6.32
CA LEU A 53 8.55 9.12 -5.70
C LEU A 53 10.00 9.45 -5.44
N ASP A 54 10.82 8.42 -5.23
CA ASP A 54 12.27 8.51 -5.12
C ASP A 54 12.92 7.53 -6.12
N THR A 55 14.16 7.80 -6.49
CA THR A 55 14.98 6.90 -7.31
C THR A 55 15.96 6.17 -6.39
N PRO A 56 16.12 4.84 -6.51
CA PRO A 56 17.08 4.11 -5.68
C PRO A 56 18.51 4.57 -5.99
N SER A 57 19.38 4.55 -4.97
CA SER A 57 20.80 4.87 -5.12
C SER A 57 21.55 3.81 -5.93
N ALA A 58 21.10 2.55 -5.87
CA ALA A 58 21.56 1.44 -6.70
C ALA A 58 20.49 0.34 -6.73
N GLY A 59 20.60 -0.57 -7.69
CA GLY A 59 19.63 -1.64 -7.93
C GLY A 59 18.49 -1.19 -8.82
N GLY A 60 17.46 -2.04 -8.98
CA GLY A 60 16.35 -1.81 -9.90
C GLY A 60 14.98 -1.98 -9.24
N VAL A 61 14.00 -1.18 -9.68
CA VAL A 61 12.60 -1.24 -9.26
C VAL A 61 11.71 -1.42 -10.49
N ARG A 62 11.00 -2.54 -10.57
CA ARG A 62 10.02 -2.79 -11.63
C ARG A 62 8.63 -2.92 -11.05
N ILE A 63 7.67 -2.21 -11.64
CA ILE A 63 6.26 -2.20 -11.26
C ILE A 63 5.41 -2.59 -12.46
N LEU A 64 4.56 -3.61 -12.29
CA LEU A 64 3.69 -4.12 -13.35
C LEU A 64 4.46 -4.37 -14.66
N GLY A 65 5.67 -4.94 -14.53
CA GLY A 65 6.58 -5.26 -15.63
C GLY A 65 7.39 -4.09 -16.19
N GLN A 66 7.19 -2.85 -15.71
CA GLN A 66 7.90 -1.66 -16.18
C GLN A 66 9.03 -1.27 -15.23
N ASP A 67 10.22 -1.03 -15.77
CA ASP A 67 11.38 -0.54 -15.02
C ASP A 67 11.22 0.96 -14.78
N LEU A 68 11.06 1.36 -13.50
CA LEU A 68 10.81 2.76 -13.15
C LEU A 68 11.94 3.71 -13.56
N GLN A 69 13.18 3.24 -13.60
CA GLN A 69 14.34 4.06 -13.93
C GLN A 69 14.45 4.37 -15.42
N SER A 70 13.77 3.56 -16.27
CA SER A 70 13.73 3.75 -17.72
C SER A 70 12.55 4.60 -18.20
N LEU A 71 11.57 4.91 -17.30
CA LEU A 71 10.37 5.63 -17.69
C LEU A 71 10.60 7.15 -17.75
N ASP A 72 10.11 7.75 -18.81
CA ASP A 72 9.94 9.21 -18.86
C ASP A 72 8.76 9.65 -17.96
N SER A 73 8.60 10.94 -17.76
CA SER A 73 7.54 11.52 -16.90
C SER A 73 6.13 11.14 -17.38
N ARG A 74 5.90 11.00 -18.68
CA ARG A 74 4.60 10.64 -19.26
C ARG A 74 4.28 9.17 -19.04
N ALA A 75 5.24 8.30 -19.25
CA ALA A 75 5.11 6.86 -18.99
C ALA A 75 4.91 6.59 -17.49
N LEU A 76 5.69 7.25 -16.62
CA LEU A 76 5.53 7.17 -15.17
C LEU A 76 4.16 7.67 -14.70
N ALA A 77 3.65 8.78 -15.25
CA ALA A 77 2.30 9.26 -14.96
C ALA A 77 1.23 8.25 -15.42
N THR A 78 1.45 7.58 -16.55
CA THR A 78 0.56 6.52 -17.05
C THR A 78 0.58 5.30 -16.14
N LEU A 79 1.76 4.85 -15.69
CA LEU A 79 1.90 3.77 -14.72
C LEU A 79 1.20 4.11 -13.40
N ARG A 80 1.43 5.29 -12.84
CA ARG A 80 0.80 5.75 -11.58
C ARG A 80 -0.73 5.74 -11.63
N ARG A 81 -1.33 5.89 -12.80
CA ARG A 81 -2.80 5.75 -12.97
C ARG A 81 -3.29 4.33 -12.70
N ARG A 82 -2.44 3.32 -12.73
CA ARG A 82 -2.75 1.93 -12.41
C ARG A 82 -2.54 1.60 -10.94
N LEU A 83 -1.98 2.55 -10.16
CA LEU A 83 -1.68 2.38 -8.74
C LEU A 83 -2.74 3.06 -7.89
N GLY A 84 -3.23 2.37 -6.86
CA GLY A 84 -3.94 2.96 -5.73
C GLY A 84 -2.95 3.22 -4.61
N VAL A 85 -3.08 4.33 -3.90
CA VAL A 85 -2.10 4.72 -2.88
C VAL A 85 -2.81 5.25 -1.65
N VAL A 86 -2.47 4.68 -0.48
CA VAL A 86 -2.81 5.20 0.84
C VAL A 86 -1.49 5.42 1.58
N LEU A 87 -1.18 6.69 1.91
CA LEU A 87 0.07 7.06 2.56
C LEU A 87 -0.09 7.21 4.06
N GLN A 88 0.97 6.93 4.81
CA GLN A 88 1.05 7.27 6.22
C GLN A 88 0.96 8.80 6.40
N GLY A 89 0.24 9.25 7.43
CA GLY A 89 0.08 10.69 7.71
C GLY A 89 -1.02 11.41 6.93
N GLY A 90 -1.69 10.71 6.00
CA GLY A 90 -2.82 11.28 5.26
C GLY A 90 -2.44 11.94 3.95
N SER A 91 -3.41 12.04 3.05
CA SER A 91 -3.19 12.60 1.71
C SER A 91 -4.44 13.27 1.12
N LEU A 92 -5.50 13.46 1.91
CA LEU A 92 -6.71 14.16 1.46
C LEU A 92 -6.43 15.65 1.26
N LEU A 93 -7.07 16.23 0.26
CA LEU A 93 -7.08 17.68 0.06
C LEU A 93 -8.05 18.29 1.07
N GLU A 94 -7.53 19.04 2.03
CA GLU A 94 -8.27 19.57 3.18
C GLU A 94 -9.31 20.65 2.79
N ASP A 95 -9.12 21.28 1.63
CA ASP A 95 -10.02 22.29 1.04
C ASP A 95 -11.09 21.69 0.11
N ARG A 96 -11.15 20.36 0.00
CA ARG A 96 -12.07 19.62 -0.86
C ARG A 96 -12.94 18.69 -0.04
N SER A 97 -14.22 18.58 -0.42
CA SER A 97 -15.13 17.62 0.20
C SER A 97 -14.71 16.18 -0.07
N VAL A 98 -15.31 15.23 0.68
CA VAL A 98 -15.08 13.80 0.47
C VAL A 98 -15.30 13.43 -0.99
N ILE A 99 -16.47 13.79 -1.58
CA ILE A 99 -16.77 13.42 -2.97
C ILE A 99 -15.78 14.06 -3.96
N GLU A 100 -15.35 15.30 -3.72
CA GLU A 100 -14.35 15.96 -4.55
C GLU A 100 -12.98 15.26 -4.47
N ASN A 101 -12.58 14.81 -3.28
CA ASN A 101 -11.38 13.98 -3.10
C ASN A 101 -11.49 12.66 -3.86
N LEU A 102 -12.64 11.98 -3.77
CA LEU A 102 -12.87 10.69 -4.42
C LEU A 102 -12.81 10.77 -5.95
N VAL A 103 -13.32 11.82 -6.56
CA VAL A 103 -13.36 11.91 -8.02
C VAL A 103 -12.06 12.40 -8.66
N LEU A 104 -11.09 12.86 -7.88
CA LEU A 104 -9.80 13.34 -8.40
C LEU A 104 -9.09 12.33 -9.31
N PRO A 105 -8.94 11.05 -8.94
CA PRO A 105 -8.26 10.07 -9.78
C PRO A 105 -9.01 9.74 -11.08
N LEU A 106 -10.27 10.13 -11.18
CA LEU A 106 -11.11 9.87 -12.36
C LEU A 106 -11.04 10.97 -13.41
N ARG A 107 -10.49 12.14 -13.05
CA ARG A 107 -10.36 13.26 -13.99
C ARG A 107 -9.52 12.86 -15.20
N GLY A 108 -10.06 13.13 -16.40
CA GLY A 108 -9.43 12.75 -17.66
C GLY A 108 -9.42 11.25 -17.98
N ARG A 109 -10.16 10.42 -17.20
CA ARG A 109 -10.28 8.97 -17.41
C ARG A 109 -11.69 8.53 -17.79
N LEU A 110 -12.70 9.14 -17.17
CA LEU A 110 -14.11 8.83 -17.42
C LEU A 110 -14.79 9.94 -18.20
N GLY A 111 -15.75 9.54 -19.01
CA GLY A 111 -16.45 10.38 -20.01
C GLY A 111 -17.37 11.47 -19.46
N GLY A 112 -17.21 11.93 -18.21
CA GLY A 112 -17.97 13.07 -17.69
C GLY A 112 -18.42 12.92 -16.24
N ARG A 113 -19.06 13.99 -15.74
CA ARG A 113 -19.54 14.08 -14.35
C ARG A 113 -20.49 12.94 -13.92
N PRO A 114 -21.45 12.47 -14.75
CA PRO A 114 -22.37 11.40 -14.34
C PRO A 114 -21.67 10.08 -14.04
N GLN A 115 -20.68 9.70 -14.89
CA GLN A 115 -19.90 8.46 -14.69
C GLN A 115 -19.04 8.54 -13.45
N MET A 116 -18.38 9.68 -13.20
CA MET A 116 -17.61 9.91 -11.98
C MET A 116 -18.48 9.85 -10.72
N ALA A 117 -19.66 10.48 -10.75
CA ALA A 117 -20.61 10.43 -9.64
C ALA A 117 -21.12 9.02 -9.36
N ARG A 118 -21.37 8.20 -10.41
CA ARG A 118 -21.75 6.79 -10.25
C ARG A 118 -20.62 5.98 -9.60
N ALA A 119 -19.39 6.16 -10.06
CA ALA A 119 -18.22 5.46 -9.48
C ALA A 119 -18.03 5.85 -8.00
N ALA A 120 -18.20 7.15 -7.68
CA ALA A 120 -18.10 7.63 -6.31
C ALA A 120 -19.18 6.99 -5.40
N ARG A 121 -20.43 6.97 -5.83
CA ARG A 121 -21.51 6.32 -5.06
C ARG A 121 -21.24 4.84 -4.77
N LEU A 122 -20.73 4.10 -5.74
CA LEU A 122 -20.42 2.68 -5.56
C LEU A 122 -19.32 2.46 -4.49
N VAL A 123 -18.27 3.26 -4.52
CA VAL A 123 -17.18 3.11 -3.54
C VAL A 123 -17.58 3.63 -2.16
N ILE A 124 -18.38 4.69 -2.09
CA ILE A 124 -18.96 5.22 -0.85
C ILE A 124 -19.78 4.12 -0.17
N ALA A 125 -20.73 3.51 -0.88
CA ALA A 125 -21.55 2.44 -0.32
C ALA A 125 -20.72 1.22 0.11
N SER A 126 -19.70 0.83 -0.68
CA SER A 126 -18.86 -0.34 -0.36
C SER A 126 -18.03 -0.16 0.91
N LEU A 127 -17.67 1.07 1.27
CA LEU A 127 -16.87 1.42 2.44
C LEU A 127 -17.68 2.09 3.56
N ARG A 128 -19.04 2.08 3.46
CA ARG A 128 -19.95 2.66 4.45
C ARG A 128 -19.66 4.13 4.76
N LEU A 129 -19.40 4.92 3.72
CA LEU A 129 -19.12 6.35 3.81
C LEU A 129 -20.36 7.22 3.53
N ASP A 130 -21.56 6.60 3.50
CA ASP A 130 -22.81 7.29 3.21
C ASP A 130 -23.06 8.43 4.20
N GLY A 131 -23.49 9.58 3.69
CA GLY A 131 -23.71 10.80 4.47
C GLY A 131 -22.47 11.64 4.73
N LEU A 132 -21.28 11.18 4.33
CA LEU A 132 -20.03 11.95 4.49
C LEU A 132 -19.64 12.76 3.24
N GLU A 133 -20.36 12.61 2.14
CA GLU A 133 -19.98 13.06 0.79
C GLU A 133 -19.57 14.53 0.72
N ASN A 134 -20.33 15.37 1.43
CA ASN A 134 -20.15 16.83 1.40
C ASN A 134 -19.28 17.37 2.54
N LEU A 135 -18.84 16.51 3.44
CA LEU A 135 -17.98 16.91 4.55
C LEU A 135 -16.55 17.20 4.07
N LEU A 136 -15.89 18.13 4.75
CA LEU A 136 -14.45 18.36 4.58
C LEU A 136 -13.65 17.37 5.43
N PRO A 137 -12.42 16.99 5.04
CA PRO A 137 -11.60 16.05 5.80
C PRO A 137 -11.44 16.43 7.28
N ARG A 138 -11.32 17.71 7.61
CA ARG A 138 -11.22 18.19 9.00
C ARG A 138 -12.40 17.84 9.89
N SER A 139 -13.57 17.55 9.31
CA SER A 139 -14.80 17.16 10.04
C SER A 139 -14.92 15.64 10.23
N LEU A 140 -13.99 14.87 9.69
CA LEU A 140 -13.98 13.40 9.76
C LEU A 140 -13.14 12.93 10.93
N SER A 141 -13.54 11.81 11.57
CA SER A 141 -12.66 11.07 12.46
C SER A 141 -11.43 10.53 11.72
N LEU A 142 -10.38 10.16 12.45
CA LEU A 142 -9.18 9.58 11.84
C LEU A 142 -9.51 8.32 11.04
N GLY A 143 -10.35 7.42 11.57
CA GLY A 143 -10.80 6.23 10.85
C GLY A 143 -11.57 6.55 9.58
N GLN A 144 -12.51 7.52 9.63
CA GLN A 144 -13.23 7.96 8.44
C GLN A 144 -12.30 8.57 7.39
N ARG A 145 -11.30 9.36 7.79
CA ARG A 145 -10.27 9.88 6.87
C ARG A 145 -9.56 8.73 6.15
N ARG A 146 -9.13 7.71 6.89
CA ARG A 146 -8.47 6.53 6.34
C ARG A 146 -9.35 5.76 5.35
N GLN A 147 -10.62 5.59 5.68
CA GLN A 147 -11.59 4.97 4.76
C GLN A 147 -11.81 5.80 3.49
N VAL A 148 -11.85 7.13 3.58
CA VAL A 148 -11.95 8.02 2.41
C VAL A 148 -10.68 7.97 1.56
N GLU A 149 -9.49 7.90 2.16
CA GLU A 149 -8.23 7.71 1.43
C GLU A 149 -8.21 6.38 0.66
N LEU A 150 -8.65 5.31 1.30
CA LEU A 150 -8.80 4.01 0.64
C LEU A 150 -9.84 4.07 -0.49
N ALA A 151 -11.00 4.68 -0.25
CA ALA A 151 -12.02 4.87 -1.28
C ALA A 151 -11.45 5.59 -2.50
N ARG A 152 -10.67 6.66 -2.28
CA ARG A 152 -9.99 7.39 -3.33
C ARG A 152 -8.94 6.53 -4.05
N ALA A 153 -8.22 5.69 -3.33
CA ALA A 153 -7.24 4.77 -3.91
C ALA A 153 -7.87 3.67 -4.76
N LEU A 154 -9.10 3.26 -4.45
CA LEU A 154 -9.80 2.15 -5.13
C LEU A 154 -10.73 2.59 -6.27
N ILE A 155 -11.20 3.84 -6.27
CA ILE A 155 -12.27 4.29 -7.17
C ILE A 155 -11.96 4.10 -8.65
N HIS A 156 -10.70 4.19 -9.03
CA HIS A 156 -10.24 4.02 -10.40
C HIS A 156 -9.84 2.57 -10.74
N ARG A 157 -10.13 1.62 -9.83
CA ARG A 157 -9.86 0.18 -9.97
C ARG A 157 -8.39 -0.10 -10.30
N PRO A 158 -7.46 0.17 -9.38
CA PRO A 158 -6.04 -0.04 -9.59
C PRO A 158 -5.70 -1.53 -9.78
N ASP A 159 -4.56 -1.81 -10.43
CA ASP A 159 -3.99 -3.15 -10.52
C ASP A 159 -3.12 -3.47 -9.29
N LEU A 160 -2.53 -2.45 -8.68
CA LEU A 160 -1.71 -2.52 -7.48
C LEU A 160 -2.14 -1.45 -6.49
N LEU A 161 -2.47 -1.87 -5.27
CA LEU A 161 -2.71 -0.99 -4.12
C LEU A 161 -1.47 -1.00 -3.22
N VAL A 162 -0.92 0.18 -2.96
CA VAL A 162 0.16 0.39 -1.98
C VAL A 162 -0.42 1.12 -0.78
N TRP A 163 -0.32 0.50 0.40
CA TRP A 163 -0.89 1.02 1.64
C TRP A 163 0.16 1.11 2.72
N ASP A 164 0.64 2.30 3.00
CA ASP A 164 1.63 2.56 4.04
C ASP A 164 0.92 2.83 5.39
N GLY A 165 1.20 1.97 6.39
CA GLY A 165 0.56 2.01 7.71
C GLY A 165 -0.88 1.49 7.70
N LEU A 166 -1.07 0.20 7.43
CA LEU A 166 -2.41 -0.43 7.28
C LEU A 166 -3.30 -0.21 8.52
N SER A 167 -2.75 -0.40 9.71
CA SER A 167 -3.49 -0.28 10.97
C SER A 167 -3.54 1.14 11.52
N ASP A 168 -2.83 2.10 10.90
CA ASP A 168 -2.77 3.46 11.41
C ASP A 168 -4.15 4.14 11.41
N GLY A 169 -4.65 4.47 12.61
CA GLY A 169 -5.91 5.19 12.79
C GLY A 169 -7.18 4.37 12.54
N LEU A 170 -7.05 3.07 12.34
CA LEU A 170 -8.18 2.14 12.25
C LEU A 170 -8.22 1.24 13.49
N ASP A 171 -9.41 1.06 14.05
CA ASP A 171 -9.63 0.01 15.04
C ASP A 171 -9.69 -1.38 14.37
N PRO A 172 -9.58 -2.48 15.14
CA PRO A 172 -9.58 -3.84 14.57
C PRO A 172 -10.84 -4.18 13.76
N ALA A 173 -12.00 -3.66 14.12
CA ALA A 173 -13.24 -3.91 13.40
C ALA A 173 -13.23 -3.17 12.04
N ALA A 174 -12.77 -1.92 12.00
CA ALA A 174 -12.62 -1.15 10.77
C ALA A 174 -11.59 -1.79 9.82
N ILE A 175 -10.49 -2.34 10.34
CA ILE A 175 -9.52 -3.10 9.55
C ILE A 175 -10.19 -4.33 8.94
N PHE A 176 -10.92 -5.12 9.75
CA PHE A 176 -11.59 -6.33 9.29
C PHE A 176 -12.60 -6.02 8.18
N ASP A 177 -13.48 -5.02 8.37
CA ASP A 177 -14.47 -4.58 7.36
C ASP A 177 -13.77 -4.12 6.07
N THR A 178 -12.70 -3.37 6.20
CA THR A 178 -11.91 -2.89 5.06
C THR A 178 -11.28 -4.04 4.27
N LEU A 179 -10.69 -5.00 4.96
CA LEU A 179 -10.11 -6.19 4.33
C LEU A 179 -11.16 -7.06 3.67
N ALA A 180 -12.38 -7.14 4.21
CA ALA A 180 -13.49 -7.84 3.58
C ALA A 180 -13.87 -7.21 2.23
N VAL A 181 -13.90 -5.87 2.13
CA VAL A 181 -14.14 -5.15 0.86
C VAL A 181 -13.02 -5.44 -0.14
N LEU A 182 -11.75 -5.40 0.28
CA LEU A 182 -10.61 -5.71 -0.60
C LEU A 182 -10.63 -7.16 -1.08
N ARG A 183 -10.97 -8.12 -0.20
CA ARG A 183 -11.12 -9.54 -0.57
C ARG A 183 -12.23 -9.74 -1.60
N ALA A 184 -13.37 -9.10 -1.44
CA ALA A 184 -14.47 -9.15 -2.41
C ALA A 184 -14.05 -8.57 -3.78
N GLN A 185 -13.25 -7.51 -3.81
CA GLN A 185 -12.72 -6.97 -5.05
C GLN A 185 -11.72 -7.93 -5.71
N ARG A 186 -10.85 -8.59 -4.92
CA ARG A 186 -9.85 -9.55 -5.40
C ARG A 186 -10.48 -10.76 -6.10
N VAL A 187 -11.66 -11.22 -5.66
CA VAL A 187 -12.41 -12.31 -6.30
C VAL A 187 -12.84 -11.95 -7.72
N ASN A 188 -13.29 -10.71 -7.92
CA ASN A 188 -13.80 -10.25 -9.21
C ASN A 188 -12.70 -9.82 -10.20
N ARG A 189 -11.56 -9.37 -9.68
CA ARG A 189 -10.39 -8.92 -10.44
C ARG A 189 -9.12 -9.06 -9.58
N PRO A 190 -8.03 -9.60 -10.14
CA PRO A 190 -6.76 -9.62 -9.42
C PRO A 190 -6.37 -8.23 -8.95
N LEU A 191 -6.32 -8.02 -7.64
CA LEU A 191 -5.80 -6.82 -6.99
C LEU A 191 -4.56 -7.22 -6.21
N THR A 192 -3.41 -6.72 -6.61
CA THR A 192 -2.20 -6.85 -5.82
C THR A 192 -2.22 -5.84 -4.69
N LEU A 193 -1.83 -6.25 -3.48
CA LEU A 193 -1.69 -5.37 -2.32
C LEU A 193 -0.26 -5.43 -1.79
N ILE A 194 0.35 -4.28 -1.59
CA ILE A 194 1.57 -4.11 -0.80
C ILE A 194 1.20 -3.21 0.38
N ALA A 195 1.11 -3.80 1.55
CA ALA A 195 0.81 -3.08 2.78
C ALA A 195 2.04 -3.04 3.68
N THR A 196 2.21 -1.97 4.44
CA THR A 196 3.18 -1.89 5.53
C THR A 196 2.48 -1.81 6.86
N ASP A 197 3.05 -2.44 7.89
CA ASP A 197 2.56 -2.35 9.26
C ASP A 197 3.70 -2.63 10.25
N ASN A 198 3.43 -2.41 11.53
CA ASN A 198 4.29 -2.86 12.62
C ASN A 198 3.86 -4.25 13.15
N ARG A 199 2.68 -4.72 12.78
CA ARG A 199 2.05 -5.96 13.21
C ARG A 199 2.05 -6.99 12.08
N ALA A 200 2.53 -8.19 12.36
CA ALA A 200 2.62 -9.27 11.37
C ALA A 200 1.25 -9.88 11.02
N ASP A 201 0.25 -9.71 11.86
CA ASP A 201 -1.11 -10.22 11.69
C ASP A 201 -2.09 -9.22 11.03
N ALA A 202 -1.60 -8.05 10.64
CA ALA A 202 -2.45 -6.95 10.17
C ALA A 202 -3.34 -7.29 8.96
N LEU A 203 -2.92 -8.19 8.06
CA LEU A 203 -3.72 -8.68 6.93
C LEU A 203 -4.54 -9.94 7.23
N GLY A 204 -4.32 -10.59 8.40
CA GLY A 204 -4.96 -11.85 8.76
C GLY A 204 -4.81 -12.92 7.66
N ASP A 205 -5.84 -13.76 7.48
CA ASP A 205 -5.84 -14.87 6.52
C ASP A 205 -5.75 -14.45 5.04
N GLY A 206 -5.81 -13.14 4.74
CA GLY A 206 -5.68 -12.63 3.37
C GLY A 206 -4.25 -12.44 2.88
N CYS A 207 -3.26 -12.60 3.77
CA CYS A 207 -1.85 -12.39 3.47
C CYS A 207 -1.25 -13.59 2.73
N ASP A 208 -0.72 -13.38 1.53
CA ASP A 208 -0.02 -14.43 0.78
C ASP A 208 1.47 -14.47 1.12
N GLN A 209 2.07 -13.29 1.40
CA GLN A 209 3.49 -13.13 1.68
C GLN A 209 3.72 -12.13 2.81
N VAL A 210 4.69 -12.42 3.66
CA VAL A 210 5.20 -11.49 4.68
C VAL A 210 6.66 -11.20 4.40
N GLY A 211 7.03 -9.93 4.42
CA GLY A 211 8.41 -9.47 4.41
C GLY A 211 8.73 -8.81 5.76
N VAL A 212 9.83 -9.19 6.40
CA VAL A 212 10.28 -8.56 7.64
C VAL A 212 11.48 -7.67 7.36
N LEU A 213 11.29 -6.38 7.60
CA LEU A 213 12.32 -5.36 7.37
C LEU A 213 12.93 -4.92 8.71
N GLU A 214 14.25 -5.00 8.82
CA GLU A 214 15.01 -4.47 9.96
C GLU A 214 16.21 -3.69 9.49
N ARG A 215 16.37 -2.45 9.99
CA ARG A 215 17.52 -1.57 9.71
C ARG A 215 17.86 -1.50 8.22
N GLY A 216 16.83 -1.41 7.37
CA GLY A 216 16.99 -1.32 5.92
C GLY A 216 17.31 -2.64 5.21
N ARG A 217 17.23 -3.79 5.89
CA ARG A 217 17.45 -5.12 5.30
C ARG A 217 16.18 -5.95 5.36
N LEU A 218 15.89 -6.68 4.30
CA LEU A 218 14.84 -7.69 4.30
C LEU A 218 15.41 -8.97 4.93
N ILE A 219 15.08 -9.20 6.22
CA ILE A 219 15.61 -10.34 6.98
C ILE A 219 14.77 -11.61 6.83
N PHE A 220 13.54 -11.47 6.31
CA PHE A 220 12.66 -12.59 5.96
C PHE A 220 11.75 -12.18 4.82
N HIS A 221 11.45 -13.14 3.93
CA HIS A 221 10.39 -13.05 2.93
C HIS A 221 9.85 -14.43 2.63
N GLY A 222 8.54 -14.61 2.73
CA GLY A 222 7.88 -15.88 2.47
C GLY A 222 6.41 -15.88 2.88
N PRO A 223 5.71 -17.02 2.77
CA PRO A 223 4.34 -17.14 3.22
C PRO A 223 4.26 -17.04 4.77
N PRO A 224 3.11 -16.60 5.35
CA PRO A 224 2.93 -16.46 6.80
C PRO A 224 3.31 -17.72 7.60
N LYS A 225 2.91 -18.89 7.11
CA LYS A 225 3.26 -20.18 7.76
C LYS A 225 4.76 -20.43 7.86
N ALA A 226 5.55 -19.95 6.88
CA ALA A 226 7.00 -20.08 6.94
C ALA A 226 7.61 -19.09 7.96
N LEU A 227 6.99 -17.92 8.15
CA LEU A 227 7.37 -17.00 9.22
C LEU A 227 7.13 -17.63 10.59
N ASP A 228 5.93 -18.20 10.82
CA ASP A 228 5.56 -18.86 12.08
C ASP A 228 6.53 -20.01 12.41
N ALA A 229 6.90 -20.81 11.41
CA ALA A 229 7.87 -21.89 11.56
C ALA A 229 9.30 -21.41 11.85
N ALA A 230 9.68 -20.22 11.36
CA ALA A 230 11.01 -19.64 11.58
C ALA A 230 11.16 -18.96 12.96
N LEU A 231 10.06 -18.41 13.49
CA LEU A 231 10.07 -17.62 14.75
C LEU A 231 10.73 -18.32 15.94
N PRO A 232 10.52 -19.64 16.21
CA PRO A 232 11.16 -20.32 17.34
C PRO A 232 12.70 -20.35 17.26
N GLN A 233 13.27 -20.33 16.05
CA GLN A 233 14.70 -20.49 15.79
C GLN A 233 15.41 -19.16 15.45
N ARG A 234 14.65 -18.08 15.16
CA ARG A 234 15.17 -16.80 14.66
C ARG A 234 14.89 -15.70 15.71
N LEU A 235 15.84 -15.48 16.61
CA LEU A 235 15.74 -14.43 17.64
C LEU A 235 15.58 -13.03 17.05
N ASP A 236 16.21 -12.75 15.90
CA ASP A 236 16.09 -11.49 15.17
C ASP A 236 14.64 -11.23 14.75
N LEU A 237 13.96 -12.23 14.17
CA LEU A 237 12.55 -12.13 13.80
C LEU A 237 11.64 -11.92 15.02
N ARG A 238 11.86 -12.69 16.08
CA ARG A 238 11.10 -12.54 17.34
C ARG A 238 11.26 -11.12 17.88
N TYR A 239 12.48 -10.62 17.97
CA TYR A 239 12.76 -9.27 18.47
C TYR A 239 12.04 -8.20 17.64
N VAL A 240 12.08 -8.28 16.30
CA VAL A 240 11.42 -7.31 15.44
C VAL A 240 9.89 -7.31 15.62
N LEU A 241 9.29 -8.52 15.73
CA LEU A 241 7.83 -8.67 15.72
C LEU A 241 7.21 -8.55 17.13
N THR A 242 7.93 -8.95 18.19
CA THR A 242 7.38 -8.96 19.55
C THR A 242 8.04 -7.97 20.49
N GLY A 243 9.17 -7.40 20.11
CA GLY A 243 9.99 -6.55 20.99
C GLY A 243 10.72 -7.31 22.09
N ARG A 244 10.65 -8.65 22.08
CA ARG A 244 11.28 -9.53 23.08
C ARG A 244 12.26 -10.48 22.37
N PRO A 245 13.44 -10.74 22.99
CA PRO A 245 14.41 -11.72 22.45
C PRO A 245 13.88 -13.16 22.53
#